data_434bacbb52e980c1898b1eab973e4dc9
#
_entry.id   434bacbb52e980c1898b1eab973e4dc9
#
_cell.length_a   1.000
_cell.length_b   1.000
_cell.length_c   1.000
_cell.angle_alpha   90.00
_cell.angle_beta   90.00
_cell.angle_gamma   90.00
#
_symmetry.space_group_name_H-M   'P 1'
#
loop_
_entity.id
_entity.type
_entity.pdbx_description
1 polymer ?
#
loop_
_entity_poly.entity_id
_entity_poly.type
_entity_poly.pdbx_seq_one_letter_code
_entity_poly.pdbx_strand_id
1 'polypeptide(L)'
;MKKTLPLAFALIAVHCGFAQETKPAKSFVDYFSPTPMVGALSKDVWGAATVGPRDPKNGLEDVTMKQWNYWDGKILKGPDGKYHMFGSRWEQAKGHNDWWNSKAIHAVSDNLLGPYVDKGLCWPGNEGGKGHNVTALQLPDGRYAIVISETRPGTVFVSKSLDGPWELLGRITVQGNPKWHGSNEIILARPDGRFAMFGRAGVVMISDKGILGPYVAQGSKIYPVIKDFPQHELGHLEDPTLWYSGGLYHITVNNWSDKKAYHITSKDGIKDWTYRGIAYEPGKDFIRYTDGTVNHWTKLERPSIYIENGHVAAVTLAVIDVEKEHQKGNDGHGSKIVVIPFNGAAMDRDL
;
A
#
# COMPACT_ATOMS: atom_id res chain seq x y z
N MET A 1 62.42 11.74 68.02
CA MET A 1 61.10 11.29 67.72
C MET A 1 60.75 11.82 66.29
N LYS A 2 60.85 10.93 65.26
CA LYS A 2 60.53 11.25 63.86
C LYS A 2 59.09 10.79 63.58
N LYS A 3 58.22 11.69 63.20
CA LYS A 3 56.83 11.39 62.78
C LYS A 3 56.83 11.11 61.28
N THR A 4 56.51 9.92 60.91
CA THR A 4 56.25 9.50 59.53
C THR A 4 54.78 9.73 59.21
N LEU A 5 54.52 10.50 58.13
CA LEU A 5 53.17 10.72 57.53
C LEU A 5 52.91 9.62 56.51
N PRO A 6 51.73 9.02 56.46
CA PRO A 6 51.37 8.08 55.38
C PRO A 6 50.90 8.82 54.14
N LEU A 7 51.46 8.43 53.00
CA LEU A 7 51.04 8.92 51.66
C LEU A 7 49.81 8.08 51.21
N ALA A 8 48.66 8.71 51.06
CA ALA A 8 47.49 8.08 50.52
C ALA A 8 47.51 8.18 48.98
N PHE A 9 47.58 7.04 48.30
CA PHE A 9 47.40 6.93 46.85
C PHE A 9 45.90 6.90 46.53
N ALA A 10 45.41 7.92 45.86
CA ALA A 10 44.07 7.92 45.28
C ALA A 10 44.11 7.21 43.92
N LEU A 11 43.45 6.06 43.81
CA LEU A 11 43.21 5.40 42.53
C LEU A 11 42.07 6.14 41.80
N ILE A 12 42.37 6.80 40.70
CA ILE A 12 41.37 7.35 39.78
C ILE A 12 40.96 6.23 38.86
N ALA A 13 39.76 5.66 39.07
CA ALA A 13 39.12 4.76 38.13
C ALA A 13 38.60 5.55 36.94
N VAL A 14 39.27 5.42 35.80
CA VAL A 14 38.78 5.97 34.51
C VAL A 14 37.68 5.01 34.03
N HIS A 15 36.43 5.41 34.18
CA HIS A 15 35.31 4.74 33.52
C HIS A 15 35.34 5.10 32.02
N CYS A 16 35.89 4.22 31.19
CA CYS A 16 35.61 4.26 29.74
C CYS A 16 34.16 3.85 29.53
N GLY A 17 33.27 4.81 29.45
CA GLY A 17 31.91 4.60 28.94
C GLY A 17 31.99 4.24 27.46
N PHE A 18 31.81 2.98 27.14
CA PHE A 18 31.53 2.59 25.75
C PHE A 18 30.22 3.25 25.37
N ALA A 19 30.25 4.24 24.49
CA ALA A 19 29.08 4.73 23.80
C ALA A 19 28.51 3.55 23.02
N GLN A 20 27.35 3.06 23.44
CA GLN A 20 26.61 2.04 22.70
C GLN A 20 26.21 2.70 21.39
N GLU A 21 26.81 2.30 20.27
CA GLU A 21 26.37 2.72 18.95
C GLU A 21 24.91 2.35 18.82
N THR A 22 24.02 3.32 18.91
CA THR A 22 22.62 3.14 18.62
C THR A 22 22.51 2.84 17.13
N LYS A 23 22.15 1.59 16.76
CA LYS A 23 21.82 1.26 15.38
C LYS A 23 20.77 2.28 14.89
N PRO A 24 20.92 2.81 13.67
CA PRO A 24 19.92 3.70 13.11
C PRO A 24 18.55 3.00 13.15
N ALA A 25 17.51 3.75 13.51
CA ALA A 25 16.16 3.21 13.54
C ALA A 25 15.79 2.73 12.13
N LYS A 26 15.28 1.49 12.05
CA LYS A 26 14.81 0.93 10.78
C LYS A 26 13.59 1.72 10.27
N SER A 27 13.52 1.86 8.96
CA SER A 27 12.37 2.41 8.25
C SER A 27 11.53 1.29 7.61
N PHE A 28 10.36 1.63 7.07
CA PHE A 28 9.46 0.65 6.44
C PHE A 28 10.16 -0.21 5.37
N VAL A 29 11.03 0.40 4.56
CA VAL A 29 11.77 -0.30 3.49
C VAL A 29 12.66 -1.44 4.00
N ASP A 30 13.13 -1.37 5.24
CA ASP A 30 14.03 -2.37 5.82
C ASP A 30 13.32 -3.69 6.22
N TYR A 31 11.98 -3.71 6.17
CA TYR A 31 11.18 -4.89 6.49
C TYR A 31 10.70 -5.66 5.26
N PHE A 32 10.98 -5.17 4.04
CA PHE A 32 10.78 -5.99 2.85
C PHE A 32 11.74 -7.18 2.86
N SER A 33 11.22 -8.35 2.56
CA SER A 33 12.01 -9.58 2.47
C SER A 33 12.29 -9.91 1.01
N PRO A 34 13.42 -10.57 0.70
CA PRO A 34 13.66 -11.05 -0.65
C PRO A 34 12.51 -11.93 -1.13
N THR A 35 12.03 -11.66 -2.33
CA THR A 35 10.89 -12.36 -2.93
C THR A 35 11.34 -13.71 -3.49
N PRO A 36 10.81 -14.84 -3.01
CA PRO A 36 10.99 -16.12 -3.68
C PRO A 36 10.49 -16.05 -5.12
N MET A 37 11.24 -16.59 -6.05
CA MET A 37 10.81 -16.69 -7.45
C MET A 37 9.63 -17.67 -7.56
N VAL A 38 8.52 -17.21 -8.12
CA VAL A 38 7.35 -18.03 -8.45
C VAL A 38 7.53 -18.72 -9.80
N GLY A 39 8.23 -18.04 -10.71
CA GLY A 39 8.59 -18.53 -12.03
C GLY A 39 10.04 -18.25 -12.39
N ALA A 40 10.43 -18.56 -13.62
CA ALA A 40 11.73 -18.15 -14.13
C ALA A 40 11.75 -16.64 -14.37
N LEU A 41 12.89 -16.01 -14.05
CA LEU A 41 13.11 -14.60 -14.39
C LEU A 41 13.13 -14.41 -15.89
N SER A 42 12.36 -13.45 -16.38
CA SER A 42 12.33 -13.08 -17.80
C SER A 42 13.22 -11.87 -18.04
N LYS A 43 14.05 -11.95 -19.07
CA LYS A 43 14.79 -10.83 -19.62
C LYS A 43 14.02 -10.16 -20.76
N ASP A 44 12.95 -10.81 -21.21
CA ASP A 44 12.08 -10.32 -22.26
C ASP A 44 11.24 -9.18 -21.74
N VAL A 45 11.48 -8.17 -22.22
CA VAL A 45 11.03 -6.86 -22.49
C VAL A 45 9.75 -6.40 -21.80
N TRP A 46 9.93 -5.81 -20.68
CA TRP A 46 9.24 -4.59 -20.35
C TRP A 46 10.20 -3.46 -20.67
N GLY A 47 9.86 -2.67 -21.66
CA GLY A 47 10.55 -1.63 -22.38
C GLY A 47 11.72 -0.89 -21.77
N ALA A 48 11.76 -0.65 -20.47
CA ALA A 48 12.90 0.00 -19.85
C ALA A 48 13.92 -1.01 -19.33
N ALA A 49 15.12 -1.00 -19.91
CA ALA A 49 16.24 -1.85 -19.49
C ALA A 49 16.61 -1.70 -17.99
N THR A 50 16.23 -0.57 -17.38
CA THR A 50 16.47 -0.28 -15.97
C THR A 50 15.66 -1.13 -15.01
N VAL A 51 14.52 -1.72 -15.44
CA VAL A 51 13.73 -2.61 -14.60
C VAL A 51 14.51 -3.86 -14.19
N GLY A 52 15.32 -4.38 -15.08
CA GLY A 52 16.05 -5.63 -14.89
C GLY A 52 15.20 -6.89 -15.13
N PRO A 53 15.79 -8.09 -14.99
CA PRO A 53 15.08 -9.35 -15.09
C PRO A 53 13.99 -9.43 -14.01
N ARG A 54 12.76 -9.78 -14.40
CA ARG A 54 11.60 -9.87 -13.50
C ARG A 54 10.95 -11.24 -13.53
N ASP A 55 10.23 -11.58 -12.48
CA ASP A 55 9.37 -12.75 -12.44
C ASP A 55 7.97 -12.40 -13.00
N PRO A 56 7.61 -12.85 -14.21
CA PRO A 56 6.28 -12.58 -14.79
C PRO A 56 5.15 -13.29 -14.04
N LYS A 57 5.47 -14.25 -13.16
CA LYS A 57 4.49 -14.93 -12.31
C LYS A 57 4.32 -14.26 -10.94
N ASN A 58 5.14 -13.30 -10.57
CA ASN A 58 4.92 -12.52 -9.36
C ASN A 58 3.81 -11.49 -9.60
N GLY A 59 2.76 -11.57 -8.78
CA GLY A 59 1.62 -10.67 -8.85
C GLY A 59 0.73 -10.90 -10.07
N LEU A 60 0.28 -9.81 -10.70
CA LEU A 60 -0.62 -9.81 -11.86
C LEU A 60 0.01 -9.02 -13.01
N GLU A 61 0.18 -9.69 -14.14
CA GLU A 61 0.84 -9.13 -15.32
C GLU A 61 0.16 -9.63 -16.60
N ASP A 62 0.01 -8.76 -17.60
CA ASP A 62 -0.18 -9.20 -18.98
C ASP A 62 1.19 -9.44 -19.60
N VAL A 63 1.62 -10.70 -19.61
CA VAL A 63 2.94 -11.11 -20.14
C VAL A 63 3.15 -10.76 -21.60
N THR A 64 2.06 -10.52 -22.36
CA THR A 64 2.13 -10.14 -23.77
C THR A 64 2.34 -8.64 -23.94
N MET A 65 2.04 -7.83 -22.92
CA MET A 65 2.03 -6.36 -22.96
C MET A 65 1.19 -5.78 -24.11
N LYS A 66 0.11 -6.46 -24.48
CA LYS A 66 -0.73 -6.08 -25.62
C LYS A 66 -2.19 -5.87 -25.27
N GLN A 67 -2.65 -6.44 -24.15
CA GLN A 67 -4.07 -6.42 -23.78
C GLN A 67 -4.36 -5.42 -22.67
N TRP A 68 -3.65 -5.55 -21.52
CA TRP A 68 -4.03 -4.86 -20.30
C TRP A 68 -2.87 -4.13 -19.63
N ASN A 69 -3.15 -2.92 -19.14
CA ASN A 69 -2.49 -2.32 -17.99
C ASN A 69 -3.23 -2.77 -16.74
N TYR A 70 -2.48 -3.10 -15.66
CA TYR A 70 -3.04 -3.45 -14.36
C TYR A 70 -2.59 -2.45 -13.29
N TRP A 71 -3.49 -2.14 -12.35
CA TRP A 71 -3.25 -1.17 -11.28
C TRP A 71 -3.95 -1.58 -9.99
N ASP A 72 -3.60 -0.95 -8.84
CA ASP A 72 -4.08 -1.28 -7.48
C ASP A 72 -3.50 -2.59 -6.95
N GLY A 73 -4.34 -3.53 -6.47
CA GLY A 73 -3.89 -4.87 -6.08
C GLY A 73 -4.20 -5.25 -4.65
N LYS A 74 -5.41 -4.93 -4.13
CA LYS A 74 -5.83 -5.36 -2.80
C LYS A 74 -6.07 -6.87 -2.76
N ILE A 75 -5.34 -7.56 -1.87
CA ILE A 75 -5.46 -9.01 -1.65
C ILE A 75 -6.31 -9.29 -0.41
N LEU A 76 -7.24 -10.25 -0.55
CA LEU A 76 -7.95 -10.91 0.55
C LEU A 76 -7.78 -12.42 0.41
N LYS A 77 -7.65 -13.13 1.53
CA LYS A 77 -7.65 -14.61 1.53
C LYS A 77 -9.08 -15.11 1.68
N GLY A 78 -9.50 -15.97 0.76
CA GLY A 78 -10.82 -16.55 0.75
C GLY A 78 -10.97 -17.73 1.71
N PRO A 79 -12.20 -18.12 2.03
CA PRO A 79 -12.48 -19.33 2.79
C PRO A 79 -12.13 -20.61 2.01
N ASP A 80 -11.96 -20.51 0.71
CA ASP A 80 -11.45 -21.56 -0.18
C ASP A 80 -9.93 -21.76 -0.08
N GLY A 81 -9.25 -20.95 0.74
CA GLY A 81 -7.81 -20.96 0.94
C GLY A 81 -7.02 -20.18 -0.13
N LYS A 82 -7.69 -19.66 -1.16
CA LYS A 82 -7.07 -18.90 -2.25
C LYS A 82 -6.90 -17.44 -1.91
N TYR A 83 -6.04 -16.78 -2.67
CA TYR A 83 -5.79 -15.35 -2.58
C TYR A 83 -6.54 -14.66 -3.73
N HIS A 84 -7.43 -13.74 -3.36
CA HIS A 84 -8.26 -12.97 -4.27
C HIS A 84 -7.72 -11.55 -4.33
N MET A 85 -7.31 -11.11 -5.51
CA MET A 85 -6.81 -9.77 -5.76
C MET A 85 -7.87 -8.95 -6.47
N PHE A 86 -8.13 -7.77 -5.97
CA PHE A 86 -9.02 -6.78 -6.57
C PHE A 86 -8.18 -5.60 -7.04
N GLY A 87 -8.39 -5.18 -8.27
CA GLY A 87 -7.64 -4.11 -8.90
C GLY A 87 -8.38 -3.51 -10.07
N SER A 88 -7.67 -2.73 -10.84
CA SER A 88 -8.16 -2.05 -12.03
C SER A 88 -7.38 -2.50 -13.26
N ARG A 89 -8.05 -2.55 -14.43
CA ARG A 89 -7.38 -2.73 -15.71
C ARG A 89 -8.00 -1.86 -16.80
N TRP A 90 -7.21 -1.51 -17.78
CA TRP A 90 -7.65 -0.84 -19.01
C TRP A 90 -6.80 -1.29 -20.19
N GLU A 91 -7.28 -0.99 -21.41
CA GLU A 91 -6.61 -1.42 -22.64
C GLU A 91 -5.19 -0.87 -22.76
N GLN A 92 -4.21 -1.76 -22.88
CA GLN A 92 -2.80 -1.40 -23.01
C GLN A 92 -2.56 -0.53 -24.26
N ALA A 93 -3.25 -0.83 -25.36
CA ALA A 93 -3.15 -0.09 -26.62
C ALA A 93 -3.55 1.39 -26.54
N LYS A 94 -4.26 1.80 -25.47
CA LYS A 94 -4.67 3.18 -25.23
C LYS A 94 -3.66 3.99 -24.41
N GLY A 95 -2.64 3.35 -23.90
CA GLY A 95 -1.65 3.98 -23.03
C GLY A 95 -2.14 4.19 -21.61
N HIS A 96 -1.21 4.64 -20.75
CA HIS A 96 -1.52 4.79 -19.32
C HIS A 96 -2.62 5.80 -19.05
N ASN A 97 -2.67 6.89 -19.79
CA ASN A 97 -3.65 7.97 -19.59
C ASN A 97 -5.10 7.56 -19.86
N ASP A 98 -5.35 6.38 -20.43
CA ASP A 98 -6.71 5.85 -20.58
C ASP A 98 -7.29 5.24 -19.29
N TRP A 99 -6.61 5.35 -18.16
CA TRP A 99 -7.08 4.87 -16.86
C TRP A 99 -8.48 5.34 -16.47
N TRP A 100 -8.96 6.46 -17.01
CA TRP A 100 -10.34 6.93 -16.84
C TRP A 100 -11.40 5.94 -17.35
N ASN A 101 -11.02 5.06 -18.27
CA ASN A 101 -11.85 4.01 -18.84
C ASN A 101 -11.64 2.65 -18.14
N SER A 102 -10.85 2.62 -17.07
CA SER A 102 -10.53 1.40 -16.36
C SER A 102 -11.74 0.68 -15.78
N LYS A 103 -11.59 -0.61 -15.62
CA LYS A 103 -12.59 -1.54 -15.10
C LYS A 103 -12.07 -2.20 -13.84
N ALA A 104 -12.94 -2.37 -12.85
CA ALA A 104 -12.64 -3.15 -11.65
C ALA A 104 -12.60 -4.64 -12.00
N ILE A 105 -11.51 -5.31 -11.60
CA ILE A 105 -11.27 -6.72 -11.89
C ILE A 105 -11.07 -7.54 -10.62
N HIS A 106 -11.31 -8.83 -10.77
CA HIS A 106 -11.01 -9.87 -9.80
C HIS A 106 -9.99 -10.83 -10.40
N ALA A 107 -8.93 -11.14 -9.66
CA ALA A 107 -7.94 -12.13 -10.03
C ALA A 107 -7.68 -13.07 -8.86
N VAL A 108 -7.31 -14.33 -9.15
CA VAL A 108 -7.17 -15.39 -8.14
C VAL A 108 -5.84 -16.10 -8.28
N SER A 109 -5.23 -16.46 -7.15
CA SER A 109 -4.04 -17.30 -7.08
C SER A 109 -4.14 -18.32 -5.94
N ASP A 110 -3.50 -19.48 -6.10
CA ASP A 110 -3.30 -20.44 -5.03
C ASP A 110 -2.16 -20.03 -4.08
N ASN A 111 -1.31 -19.07 -4.48
CA ASN A 111 -0.18 -18.58 -3.72
C ASN A 111 -0.26 -17.06 -3.53
N LEU A 112 0.14 -16.57 -2.34
CA LEU A 112 0.16 -15.14 -2.02
C LEU A 112 0.95 -14.30 -3.04
N LEU A 113 2.09 -14.80 -3.49
CA LEU A 113 2.96 -14.09 -4.43
C LEU A 113 2.52 -14.20 -5.89
N GLY A 114 1.50 -15.02 -6.19
CA GLY A 114 1.03 -15.27 -7.56
C GLY A 114 1.41 -16.66 -8.10
N PRO A 115 1.21 -16.91 -9.41
CA PRO A 115 0.62 -15.97 -10.37
C PRO A 115 -0.87 -15.75 -10.12
N TYR A 116 -1.29 -14.50 -10.21
CA TYR A 116 -2.72 -14.19 -10.21
C TYR A 116 -3.28 -14.32 -11.62
N VAL A 117 -4.44 -14.97 -11.72
CA VAL A 117 -5.16 -15.16 -12.98
C VAL A 117 -6.38 -14.25 -12.98
N ASP A 118 -6.43 -13.33 -13.93
CA ASP A 118 -7.58 -12.43 -14.13
C ASP A 118 -8.83 -13.24 -14.46
N LYS A 119 -9.86 -13.13 -13.63
CA LYS A 119 -11.16 -13.80 -13.74
C LYS A 119 -12.22 -12.94 -14.44
N GLY A 120 -11.90 -11.68 -14.71
CA GLY A 120 -12.78 -10.74 -15.36
C GLY A 120 -13.28 -9.62 -14.46
N LEU A 121 -14.35 -8.98 -14.91
CA LEU A 121 -14.91 -7.80 -14.27
C LEU A 121 -15.72 -8.16 -13.02
N CYS A 122 -15.57 -7.38 -11.96
CA CYS A 122 -16.34 -7.57 -10.72
C CYS A 122 -17.85 -7.37 -10.95
N TRP A 123 -18.26 -6.38 -11.77
CA TRP A 123 -19.67 -6.04 -12.02
C TRP A 123 -19.90 -5.67 -13.50
N PRO A 124 -19.83 -6.62 -14.45
CA PRO A 124 -19.93 -6.34 -15.88
C PRO A 124 -21.28 -5.72 -16.26
N GLY A 125 -22.34 -6.04 -15.54
CA GLY A 125 -23.69 -5.52 -15.75
C GLY A 125 -23.93 -4.11 -15.20
N ASN A 126 -22.99 -3.53 -14.45
CA ASN A 126 -23.13 -2.19 -13.89
C ASN A 126 -22.07 -1.26 -14.50
N GLU A 127 -22.49 -0.34 -15.37
CA GLU A 127 -21.60 0.57 -16.12
C GLU A 127 -20.42 -0.14 -16.78
N GLY A 128 -20.64 -1.37 -17.30
CA GLY A 128 -19.62 -2.19 -17.97
C GLY A 128 -18.38 -2.47 -17.08
N GLY A 129 -18.56 -2.55 -15.77
CA GLY A 129 -17.48 -2.82 -14.82
C GLY A 129 -16.64 -1.62 -14.44
N LYS A 130 -17.04 -0.39 -14.79
CA LYS A 130 -16.24 0.83 -14.52
C LYS A 130 -15.80 0.94 -13.08
N GLY A 131 -14.49 1.15 -12.86
CA GLY A 131 -13.86 1.31 -11.55
C GLY A 131 -12.36 1.54 -11.66
N HIS A 132 -11.83 2.47 -10.85
CA HIS A 132 -10.41 2.76 -10.71
C HIS A 132 -10.09 3.10 -9.27
N ASN A 133 -8.86 2.85 -8.85
CA ASN A 133 -8.43 2.95 -7.47
C ASN A 133 -9.34 2.13 -6.55
N VAL A 134 -9.37 0.83 -6.85
CA VAL A 134 -10.23 -0.16 -6.22
C VAL A 134 -9.57 -0.68 -4.94
N THR A 135 -10.33 -0.71 -3.84
CA THR A 135 -9.89 -1.38 -2.61
C THR A 135 -10.98 -2.32 -2.10
N ALA A 136 -10.58 -3.41 -1.45
CA ALA A 136 -11.50 -4.41 -0.91
C ALA A 136 -11.25 -4.65 0.57
N LEU A 137 -12.31 -4.98 1.32
CA LEU A 137 -12.23 -5.34 2.73
C LEU A 137 -13.34 -6.33 3.10
N GLN A 138 -13.10 -7.07 4.18
CA GLN A 138 -14.16 -7.84 4.82
C GLN A 138 -14.92 -6.94 5.80
N LEU A 139 -16.24 -7.03 5.78
CA LEU A 139 -17.14 -6.31 6.69
C LEU A 139 -17.32 -7.11 7.98
N PRO A 140 -17.67 -6.44 9.10
CA PRO A 140 -17.94 -7.10 10.37
C PRO A 140 -19.08 -8.14 10.33
N ASP A 141 -20.00 -8.03 9.37
CA ASP A 141 -21.10 -8.97 9.15
C ASP A 141 -20.70 -10.20 8.30
N GLY A 142 -19.42 -10.32 7.94
CA GLY A 142 -18.86 -11.42 7.18
C GLY A 142 -18.93 -11.25 5.64
N ARG A 143 -19.68 -10.26 5.15
CA ARG A 143 -19.66 -9.89 3.72
C ARG A 143 -18.33 -9.25 3.34
N TYR A 144 -18.15 -9.09 2.05
CA TYR A 144 -17.03 -8.35 1.48
C TYR A 144 -17.54 -7.07 0.83
N ALA A 145 -16.72 -6.03 0.84
CA ALA A 145 -17.02 -4.77 0.17
C ALA A 145 -15.87 -4.39 -0.75
N ILE A 146 -16.20 -3.78 -1.89
CA ILE A 146 -15.25 -3.09 -2.77
C ILE A 146 -15.67 -1.63 -2.83
N VAL A 147 -14.68 -0.75 -2.63
CA VAL A 147 -14.84 0.70 -2.70
C VAL A 147 -14.06 1.22 -3.89
N ILE A 148 -14.68 2.10 -4.67
CA ILE A 148 -14.05 2.79 -5.80
C ILE A 148 -13.77 4.22 -5.35
N SER A 149 -12.52 4.68 -5.51
CA SER A 149 -12.16 6.06 -5.13
C SER A 149 -11.93 7.01 -6.30
N GLU A 150 -11.80 6.47 -7.51
CA GLU A 150 -11.72 7.26 -8.75
C GLU A 150 -12.71 6.74 -9.80
N THR A 151 -13.01 7.50 -10.81
CA THR A 151 -14.01 7.23 -11.86
C THR A 151 -15.46 7.19 -11.38
N ARG A 152 -15.72 6.67 -10.18
CA ARG A 152 -17.01 6.63 -9.46
C ARG A 152 -16.80 6.83 -7.96
N PRO A 153 -16.27 8.00 -7.52
CA PRO A 153 -15.80 8.19 -6.14
C PRO A 153 -16.84 7.85 -5.08
N GLY A 154 -16.42 7.06 -4.09
CA GLY A 154 -17.22 6.63 -2.96
C GLY A 154 -18.28 5.58 -3.28
N THR A 155 -18.30 4.99 -4.48
CA THR A 155 -19.23 3.89 -4.80
C THR A 155 -18.77 2.61 -4.12
N VAL A 156 -19.71 1.91 -3.48
CA VAL A 156 -19.48 0.66 -2.73
C VAL A 156 -20.30 -0.46 -3.31
N PHE A 157 -19.63 -1.56 -3.62
CA PHE A 157 -20.26 -2.84 -3.96
C PHE A 157 -20.03 -3.83 -2.84
N VAL A 158 -20.97 -4.76 -2.65
CA VAL A 158 -20.88 -5.80 -1.63
C VAL A 158 -21.18 -7.17 -2.23
N SER A 159 -20.61 -8.21 -1.60
CA SER A 159 -20.90 -9.61 -1.92
C SER A 159 -20.75 -10.49 -0.68
N LYS A 160 -21.39 -11.65 -0.70
CA LYS A 160 -21.21 -12.73 0.29
C LYS A 160 -19.99 -13.61 -0.05
N SER A 161 -19.50 -13.53 -1.28
CA SER A 161 -18.34 -14.28 -1.79
C SER A 161 -17.33 -13.35 -2.44
N LEU A 162 -16.05 -13.69 -2.37
CA LEU A 162 -14.98 -12.97 -3.09
C LEU A 162 -15.11 -13.15 -4.62
N ASP A 163 -15.77 -14.22 -5.08
CA ASP A 163 -16.06 -14.42 -6.49
C ASP A 163 -17.30 -13.64 -6.98
N GLY A 164 -17.99 -12.95 -6.08
CA GLY A 164 -19.24 -12.29 -6.39
C GLY A 164 -20.47 -13.22 -6.24
N PRO A 165 -21.63 -12.85 -6.79
CA PRO A 165 -21.87 -11.61 -7.52
C PRO A 165 -21.73 -10.36 -6.63
N TRP A 166 -21.25 -9.27 -7.24
CA TRP A 166 -21.09 -7.98 -6.57
C TRP A 166 -22.31 -7.10 -6.83
N GLU A 167 -22.96 -6.67 -5.78
CA GLU A 167 -24.16 -5.85 -5.82
C GLU A 167 -23.86 -4.41 -5.36
N LEU A 168 -24.41 -3.43 -6.06
CA LEU A 168 -24.27 -2.03 -5.67
C LEU A 168 -24.96 -1.80 -4.31
N LEU A 169 -24.17 -1.48 -3.27
CA LEU A 169 -24.70 -1.12 -1.97
C LEU A 169 -25.15 0.34 -1.92
N GLY A 170 -24.39 1.24 -2.53
CA GLY A 170 -24.67 2.66 -2.51
C GLY A 170 -23.41 3.51 -2.64
N ARG A 171 -23.52 4.75 -2.18
CA ARG A 171 -22.43 5.71 -2.18
C ARG A 171 -22.16 6.24 -0.78
N ILE A 172 -20.88 6.42 -0.45
CA ILE A 172 -20.41 7.02 0.79
C ILE A 172 -20.95 8.43 0.95
N THR A 173 -21.33 8.76 2.19
CA THR A 173 -21.78 10.09 2.59
C THR A 173 -20.88 10.66 3.68
N VAL A 174 -20.69 11.99 3.66
CA VAL A 174 -19.91 12.73 4.66
C VAL A 174 -20.79 13.79 5.31
N GLN A 175 -20.77 13.86 6.62
CA GLN A 175 -21.58 14.80 7.38
C GLN A 175 -21.20 16.25 7.04
N GLY A 176 -22.19 17.06 6.77
CA GLY A 176 -21.99 18.47 6.40
C GLY A 176 -21.49 18.71 4.98
N ASN A 177 -21.26 17.63 4.19
CA ASN A 177 -20.83 17.75 2.80
C ASN A 177 -21.59 16.78 1.88
N PRO A 178 -22.84 17.08 1.53
CA PRO A 178 -23.67 16.18 0.71
C PRO A 178 -23.16 15.99 -0.72
N LYS A 179 -22.28 16.89 -1.18
CA LYS A 179 -21.63 16.81 -2.51
C LYS A 179 -20.21 16.25 -2.42
N TRP A 180 -19.86 15.64 -1.27
CA TRP A 180 -18.54 15.06 -1.11
C TRP A 180 -18.23 14.08 -2.26
N HIS A 181 -17.09 14.26 -2.83
CA HIS A 181 -16.45 13.29 -3.71
C HIS A 181 -14.99 13.22 -3.31
N GLY A 182 -14.56 12.06 -2.98
CA GLY A 182 -13.19 11.84 -2.56
C GLY A 182 -12.27 11.50 -3.72
N SER A 183 -10.97 11.45 -3.41
CA SER A 183 -9.94 11.00 -4.32
C SER A 183 -8.92 10.17 -3.53
N ASN A 184 -8.54 9.02 -4.06
CA ASN A 184 -7.64 8.05 -3.45
C ASN A 184 -8.07 7.64 -2.02
N GLU A 185 -9.38 7.42 -1.77
CA GLU A 185 -9.85 6.99 -0.46
C GLU A 185 -9.52 5.53 -0.19
N ILE A 186 -9.14 5.28 1.05
CA ILE A 186 -9.03 3.97 1.67
C ILE A 186 -9.98 3.87 2.85
N ILE A 187 -10.63 2.72 3.03
CA ILE A 187 -11.48 2.44 4.18
C ILE A 187 -10.90 1.27 4.96
N LEU A 188 -10.92 1.41 6.28
CA LEU A 188 -10.53 0.38 7.23
C LEU A 188 -11.71 0.10 8.17
N ALA A 189 -12.10 -1.18 8.29
CA ALA A 189 -12.90 -1.65 9.41
C ALA A 189 -12.00 -1.69 10.66
N ARG A 190 -12.29 -0.86 11.63
CA ARG A 190 -11.48 -0.68 12.84
C ARG A 190 -11.75 -1.79 13.85
N PRO A 191 -10.79 -2.14 14.73
CA PRO A 191 -11.02 -3.09 15.82
C PRO A 191 -12.15 -2.70 16.78
N ASP A 192 -12.48 -1.41 16.89
CA ASP A 192 -13.56 -0.89 17.72
C ASP A 192 -14.96 -0.97 17.05
N GLY A 193 -15.07 -1.61 15.88
CA GLY A 193 -16.30 -1.81 15.13
C GLY A 193 -16.72 -0.62 14.26
N ARG A 194 -16.02 0.50 14.34
CA ARG A 194 -16.25 1.67 13.48
C ARG A 194 -15.51 1.52 12.13
N PHE A 195 -15.78 2.44 11.22
CA PHE A 195 -15.06 2.55 9.96
C PHE A 195 -14.23 3.83 9.95
N ALA A 196 -12.95 3.72 9.61
CA ALA A 196 -12.11 4.86 9.29
C ALA A 196 -12.01 5.01 7.77
N MET A 197 -12.11 6.24 7.29
CA MET A 197 -11.83 6.62 5.92
C MET A 197 -10.72 7.66 5.90
N PHE A 198 -9.80 7.50 4.99
CA PHE A 198 -8.68 8.40 4.78
C PHE A 198 -8.41 8.54 3.29
N GLY A 199 -8.13 9.73 2.82
CA GLY A 199 -7.91 9.98 1.41
C GLY A 199 -6.82 11.00 1.14
N ARG A 200 -6.63 11.36 -0.11
CA ARG A 200 -5.64 12.33 -0.58
C ARG A 200 -5.67 13.65 0.19
N ALA A 201 -6.84 14.07 0.64
CA ALA A 201 -7.00 15.30 1.42
C ALA A 201 -6.27 15.28 2.78
N GLY A 202 -5.89 14.11 3.28
CA GLY A 202 -5.18 13.95 4.55
C GLY A 202 -6.04 14.20 5.78
N VAL A 203 -7.35 13.99 5.70
CA VAL A 203 -8.31 14.12 6.80
C VAL A 203 -8.78 12.75 7.23
N VAL A 204 -8.67 12.45 8.52
CA VAL A 204 -9.26 11.24 9.10
C VAL A 204 -10.75 11.45 9.28
N MET A 205 -11.55 10.53 8.78
CA MET A 205 -13.01 10.53 8.91
C MET A 205 -13.47 9.20 9.51
N ILE A 206 -14.42 9.27 10.44
CA ILE A 206 -14.93 8.09 11.17
C ILE A 206 -16.44 7.96 10.94
N SER A 207 -16.90 6.73 10.74
CA SER A 207 -18.32 6.36 10.73
C SER A 207 -18.61 5.28 11.78
N ASP A 208 -19.64 5.49 12.59
CA ASP A 208 -20.24 4.52 13.50
C ASP A 208 -21.54 3.89 12.92
N LYS A 209 -21.93 4.30 11.71
CA LYS A 209 -23.17 3.88 11.03
C LYS A 209 -22.94 2.85 9.92
N GLY A 210 -21.71 2.41 9.73
CA GLY A 210 -21.34 1.44 8.70
C GLY A 210 -20.51 2.05 7.56
N ILE A 211 -20.23 1.23 6.55
CA ILE A 211 -19.32 1.56 5.45
C ILE A 211 -19.78 2.74 4.57
N LEU A 212 -21.08 2.97 4.44
CA LEU A 212 -21.61 4.10 3.68
C LEU A 212 -21.62 5.42 4.45
N GLY A 213 -21.30 5.40 5.74
CA GLY A 213 -21.33 6.61 6.55
C GLY A 213 -22.71 6.89 7.18
N PRO A 214 -23.00 8.16 7.56
CA PRO A 214 -22.16 9.32 7.28
C PRO A 214 -20.83 9.28 8.03
N TYR A 215 -19.76 9.63 7.31
CA TYR A 215 -18.46 9.83 7.90
C TYR A 215 -18.33 11.24 8.48
N VAL A 216 -17.69 11.35 9.62
CA VAL A 216 -17.47 12.62 10.35
C VAL A 216 -15.98 12.90 10.40
N ALA A 217 -15.56 14.08 9.93
CA ALA A 217 -14.17 14.50 10.01
C ALA A 217 -13.71 14.64 11.47
N GLN A 218 -12.57 14.08 11.81
CA GLN A 218 -12.02 14.07 13.17
C GLN A 218 -11.01 15.21 13.42
N GLY A 219 -11.12 16.28 12.67
CA GLY A 219 -10.25 17.44 12.74
C GLY A 219 -9.81 17.90 11.36
N SER A 220 -8.71 18.65 11.32
CA SER A 220 -8.10 19.15 10.08
C SER A 220 -7.17 18.10 9.45
N LYS A 221 -6.49 18.49 8.37
CA LYS A 221 -5.45 17.68 7.71
C LYS A 221 -4.34 17.30 8.70
N ILE A 222 -3.96 16.02 8.74
CA ILE A 222 -2.97 15.52 9.70
C ILE A 222 -1.53 15.86 9.30
N TYR A 223 -1.18 15.83 8.02
CA TYR A 223 0.21 15.99 7.58
C TYR A 223 0.89 17.29 8.04
N PRO A 224 0.23 18.49 8.01
CA PRO A 224 0.86 19.74 8.42
C PRO A 224 1.29 19.80 9.89
N VAL A 225 0.68 18.97 10.74
CA VAL A 225 0.91 18.99 12.19
C VAL A 225 1.83 17.87 12.68
N ILE A 226 2.25 16.97 11.79
CA ILE A 226 3.17 15.87 12.13
C ILE A 226 4.60 16.42 12.18
N LYS A 227 5.22 16.27 13.35
CA LYS A 227 6.62 16.66 13.54
C LYS A 227 7.53 15.91 12.54
N ASP A 228 8.49 16.63 11.96
CA ASP A 228 9.50 16.13 11.03
C ASP A 228 8.94 15.56 9.70
N PHE A 229 7.63 15.67 9.45
CA PHE A 229 7.05 15.31 8.15
C PHE A 229 7.47 16.33 7.08
N PRO A 230 7.81 15.92 5.84
CA PRO A 230 8.29 16.81 4.78
C PRO A 230 7.23 17.85 4.36
N GLN A 231 7.26 19.05 4.92
CA GLN A 231 6.23 20.09 4.74
C GLN A 231 6.17 20.65 3.31
N HIS A 232 7.27 20.62 2.57
CA HIS A 232 7.34 21.08 1.18
C HIS A 232 6.61 20.13 0.21
N GLU A 233 6.28 18.92 0.65
CA GLU A 233 5.66 17.88 -0.18
C GLU A 233 4.13 17.80 -0.07
N LEU A 234 3.51 18.58 0.80
CA LEU A 234 2.09 18.47 1.14
C LEU A 234 1.13 18.59 -0.06
N GLY A 235 1.53 19.32 -1.11
CA GLY A 235 0.75 19.50 -2.34
C GLY A 235 0.76 18.29 -3.28
N HIS A 236 1.67 17.33 -3.06
CA HIS A 236 1.95 16.25 -3.98
C HIS A 236 1.58 14.85 -3.44
N LEU A 237 0.95 14.80 -2.25
CA LEU A 237 0.58 13.54 -1.61
C LEU A 237 -0.65 12.90 -2.27
N GLU A 238 -0.57 11.59 -2.48
CA GLU A 238 -1.65 10.78 -3.05
C GLU A 238 -1.57 9.32 -2.58
N ASP A 239 -2.53 8.49 -2.97
CA ASP A 239 -2.54 7.04 -2.77
C ASP A 239 -2.23 6.58 -1.34
N PRO A 240 -2.90 7.12 -0.31
CA PRO A 240 -2.71 6.60 1.03
C PRO A 240 -3.21 5.15 1.14
N THR A 241 -2.52 4.35 1.94
CA THR A 241 -3.09 3.10 2.46
C THR A 241 -3.12 3.14 3.98
N LEU A 242 -4.16 2.58 4.58
CA LEU A 242 -4.42 2.60 6.02
C LEU A 242 -4.63 1.17 6.52
N TRP A 243 -3.93 0.79 7.60
CA TRP A 243 -4.12 -0.50 8.26
C TRP A 243 -3.88 -0.42 9.77
N TYR A 244 -4.19 -1.52 10.46
CA TYR A 244 -3.92 -1.69 11.88
C TYR A 244 -3.11 -2.98 12.08
N SER A 245 -1.96 -2.88 12.73
CA SER A 245 -1.12 -4.01 13.17
C SER A 245 -0.25 -3.60 14.35
N GLY A 246 0.22 -4.56 15.14
CA GLY A 246 1.11 -4.29 16.26
C GLY A 246 0.59 -3.31 17.32
N GLY A 247 -0.73 -3.10 17.39
CA GLY A 247 -1.33 -2.12 18.30
C GLY A 247 -1.34 -0.68 17.80
N LEU A 248 -0.90 -0.44 16.56
CA LEU A 248 -0.85 0.87 15.93
C LEU A 248 -1.69 0.93 14.65
N TYR A 249 -2.22 2.10 14.36
CA TYR A 249 -2.70 2.46 13.04
C TYR A 249 -1.53 3.02 12.22
N HIS A 250 -1.45 2.59 10.98
CA HIS A 250 -0.40 2.95 10.05
C HIS A 250 -0.99 3.58 8.81
N ILE A 251 -0.31 4.55 8.25
CA ILE A 251 -0.55 5.06 6.90
C ILE A 251 0.76 5.07 6.15
N THR A 252 0.77 4.55 4.93
CA THR A 252 1.74 4.97 3.92
C THR A 252 1.06 5.88 2.92
N VAL A 253 1.74 6.89 2.44
CA VAL A 253 1.24 7.86 1.47
C VAL A 253 2.31 8.16 0.44
N ASN A 254 1.94 8.08 -0.85
CA ASN A 254 2.83 8.41 -1.94
C ASN A 254 2.95 9.92 -2.14
N ASN A 255 4.11 10.32 -2.65
CA ASN A 255 4.31 11.63 -3.28
C ASN A 255 4.55 11.40 -4.77
N TRP A 256 3.65 11.89 -5.61
CA TRP A 256 3.73 11.68 -7.06
C TRP A 256 4.85 12.49 -7.73
N SER A 257 5.34 13.56 -7.10
CA SER A 257 6.37 14.45 -7.62
C SER A 257 7.77 13.85 -7.48
N ASP A 258 8.17 13.46 -6.25
CA ASP A 258 9.48 12.88 -5.97
C ASP A 258 9.47 11.34 -5.91
N LYS A 259 8.29 10.73 -6.18
CA LYS A 259 8.07 9.27 -6.29
C LYS A 259 8.33 8.49 -5.00
N LYS A 260 8.41 9.14 -3.86
CA LYS A 260 8.59 8.49 -2.55
C LYS A 260 7.26 8.18 -1.89
N ALA A 261 7.30 7.26 -0.97
CA ALA A 261 6.22 7.07 -0.01
C ALA A 261 6.70 7.34 1.40
N TYR A 262 5.82 7.89 2.23
CA TYR A 262 6.08 8.20 3.63
C TYR A 262 5.28 7.30 4.54
N HIS A 263 5.84 6.90 5.68
CA HIS A 263 5.17 6.09 6.69
C HIS A 263 4.90 6.91 7.94
N ILE A 264 3.67 6.84 8.44
CA ILE A 264 3.24 7.47 9.69
C ILE A 264 2.43 6.49 10.53
N THR A 265 2.44 6.66 11.85
CA THR A 265 1.71 5.79 12.78
C THR A 265 0.97 6.59 13.83
N SER A 266 -0.13 6.03 14.36
CA SER A 266 -0.90 6.58 15.49
C SER A 266 -1.45 5.46 16.37
N LYS A 267 -1.59 5.70 17.67
CA LYS A 267 -2.18 4.74 18.60
C LYS A 267 -3.70 4.62 18.45
N ASP A 268 -4.37 5.71 18.14
CA ASP A 268 -5.83 5.74 18.04
C ASP A 268 -6.33 5.86 16.59
N GLY A 269 -5.42 6.07 15.63
CA GLY A 269 -5.74 6.23 14.22
C GLY A 269 -6.52 7.49 13.88
N ILE A 270 -6.52 8.48 14.79
CA ILE A 270 -7.25 9.74 14.66
C ILE A 270 -6.29 10.92 14.78
N LYS A 271 -5.46 10.94 15.81
CA LYS A 271 -4.54 12.04 16.14
C LYS A 271 -3.19 11.51 16.57
N ASP A 272 -2.31 12.42 16.97
CA ASP A 272 -0.97 12.12 17.49
C ASP A 272 -0.17 11.21 16.54
N TRP A 273 -0.27 11.51 15.24
CA TRP A 273 0.47 10.81 14.21
C TRP A 273 1.97 11.11 14.31
N THR A 274 2.78 10.07 14.19
CA THR A 274 4.24 10.14 14.25
C THR A 274 4.83 9.77 12.90
N TYR A 275 5.72 10.59 12.37
CA TYR A 275 6.48 10.29 11.15
C TYR A 275 7.52 9.20 11.43
N ARG A 276 7.58 8.18 10.57
CA ARG A 276 8.47 7.02 10.66
C ARG A 276 9.51 6.96 9.54
N GLY A 277 9.57 7.96 8.70
CA GLY A 277 10.52 8.03 7.59
C GLY A 277 9.93 7.64 6.23
N ILE A 278 10.82 7.48 5.26
CA ILE A 278 10.47 7.04 3.90
C ILE A 278 10.07 5.56 3.94
N ALA A 279 8.89 5.24 3.38
CA ALA A 279 8.40 3.88 3.29
C ALA A 279 9.12 3.11 2.17
N TYR A 280 9.19 3.70 0.99
CA TYR A 280 9.92 3.20 -0.17
C TYR A 280 10.12 4.32 -1.18
N GLU A 281 11.07 4.12 -2.10
CA GLU A 281 11.34 5.02 -3.23
C GLU A 281 11.98 4.25 -4.38
N PRO A 282 11.80 4.66 -5.65
CA PRO A 282 12.53 4.10 -6.79
C PRO A 282 14.04 4.19 -6.59
N GLY A 283 14.77 3.22 -7.15
CA GLY A 283 16.23 3.17 -7.03
C GLY A 283 16.75 2.56 -5.73
N LYS A 284 15.86 2.19 -4.78
CA LYS A 284 16.23 1.36 -3.64
C LYS A 284 16.07 -0.12 -3.98
N ASP A 285 16.99 -0.94 -3.50
CA ASP A 285 17.09 -2.37 -3.80
C ASP A 285 16.13 -3.23 -2.94
N PHE A 286 14.89 -2.78 -2.73
CA PHE A 286 13.94 -3.51 -1.90
C PHE A 286 13.07 -4.51 -2.67
N ILE A 287 12.85 -4.29 -3.98
CA ILE A 287 12.23 -5.29 -4.86
C ILE A 287 13.33 -6.23 -5.33
N ARG A 288 13.67 -7.16 -4.46
CA ARG A 288 14.80 -8.09 -4.64
C ARG A 288 14.31 -9.52 -4.60
N TYR A 289 14.81 -10.35 -5.49
CA TYR A 289 14.58 -11.80 -5.47
C TYR A 289 15.60 -12.53 -4.59
N THR A 290 15.29 -13.78 -4.24
CA THR A 290 16.16 -14.60 -3.39
C THR A 290 17.50 -14.98 -4.03
N ASP A 291 17.65 -14.87 -5.34
CA ASP A 291 18.90 -15.02 -6.08
C ASP A 291 19.76 -13.75 -6.11
N GLY A 292 19.26 -12.65 -5.50
CA GLY A 292 19.93 -11.35 -5.48
C GLY A 292 19.57 -10.42 -6.61
N THR A 293 18.81 -10.87 -7.62
CA THR A 293 18.33 -9.99 -8.70
C THR A 293 17.41 -8.89 -8.14
N VAL A 294 17.55 -7.68 -8.63
CA VAL A 294 16.79 -6.50 -8.19
C VAL A 294 16.00 -5.93 -9.35
N ASN A 295 14.79 -5.44 -9.07
CA ASN A 295 14.00 -4.67 -10.02
C ASN A 295 13.92 -3.19 -9.61
N HIS A 296 14.16 -2.30 -10.59
CA HIS A 296 14.04 -0.86 -10.44
C HIS A 296 12.94 -0.31 -11.36
N TRP A 297 11.74 -0.19 -10.83
CA TRP A 297 10.61 0.38 -11.55
C TRP A 297 10.65 1.91 -11.49
N THR A 298 10.17 2.57 -12.55
CA THR A 298 10.16 4.03 -12.63
C THR A 298 9.18 4.66 -11.65
N LYS A 299 8.00 4.03 -11.47
CA LYS A 299 7.02 4.44 -10.44
C LYS A 299 6.53 3.24 -9.66
N LEU A 300 6.24 3.52 -8.39
CA LEU A 300 5.75 2.61 -7.37
C LEU A 300 4.55 3.29 -6.70
N GLU A 301 3.34 2.89 -7.06
CA GLU A 301 2.12 3.57 -6.61
C GLU A 301 1.09 2.58 -6.04
N ARG A 302 0.02 3.10 -5.48
CA ARG A 302 -1.12 2.32 -4.95
C ARG A 302 -0.69 1.19 -4.01
N PRO A 303 0.10 1.48 -2.96
CA PRO A 303 0.46 0.43 -2.00
C PRO A 303 -0.80 -0.18 -1.40
N SER A 304 -0.81 -1.51 -1.29
CA SER A 304 -1.86 -2.19 -0.56
C SER A 304 -1.26 -3.25 0.36
N ILE A 305 -1.85 -3.41 1.52
CA ILE A 305 -1.33 -4.25 2.59
C ILE A 305 -2.14 -5.54 2.68
N TYR A 306 -1.43 -6.69 2.68
CA TYR A 306 -2.01 -7.97 3.05
C TYR A 306 -1.57 -8.35 4.46
N ILE A 307 -2.54 -8.61 5.34
CA ILE A 307 -2.32 -8.98 6.74
C ILE A 307 -2.61 -10.46 6.92
N GLU A 308 -1.69 -11.16 7.56
CA GLU A 308 -1.85 -12.53 8.01
C GLU A 308 -1.41 -12.65 9.47
N ASN A 309 -2.20 -13.34 10.28
CA ASN A 309 -1.95 -13.49 11.73
C ASN A 309 -1.72 -12.16 12.47
N GLY A 310 -2.41 -11.10 12.06
CA GLY A 310 -2.33 -9.78 12.69
C GLY A 310 -1.13 -8.92 12.28
N HIS A 311 -0.28 -9.41 11.40
CA HIS A 311 0.92 -8.71 10.91
C HIS A 311 0.91 -8.57 9.39
N VAL A 312 1.58 -7.55 8.87
CA VAL A 312 1.78 -7.40 7.43
C VAL A 312 2.64 -8.55 6.89
N ALA A 313 2.08 -9.34 5.99
CA ALA A 313 2.78 -10.47 5.36
C ALA A 313 3.29 -10.12 3.95
N ALA A 314 2.60 -9.22 3.25
CA ALA A 314 3.02 -8.73 1.95
C ALA A 314 2.49 -7.32 1.69
N VAL A 315 3.21 -6.62 0.84
CA VAL A 315 2.81 -5.32 0.26
C VAL A 315 2.68 -5.51 -1.24
N THR A 316 1.57 -5.06 -1.81
CA THR A 316 1.43 -4.95 -3.27
C THR A 316 1.72 -3.52 -3.70
N LEU A 317 2.28 -3.39 -4.89
CA LEU A 317 2.50 -2.11 -5.55
C LEU A 317 2.06 -2.21 -7.01
N ALA A 318 1.37 -1.20 -7.50
CA ALA A 318 1.25 -0.97 -8.93
C ALA A 318 2.55 -0.33 -9.41
N VAL A 319 3.17 -0.95 -10.42
CA VAL A 319 4.47 -0.51 -10.96
C VAL A 319 4.37 -0.28 -12.45
N ILE A 320 5.18 0.67 -12.94
CA ILE A 320 5.33 0.97 -14.36
C ILE A 320 6.80 1.24 -14.68
N ASP A 321 7.23 0.84 -15.86
CA ASP A 321 8.63 0.87 -16.32
C ASP A 321 9.09 2.22 -16.87
N VAL A 322 8.16 3.13 -17.14
CA VAL A 322 8.42 4.50 -17.62
C VAL A 322 7.57 5.52 -16.85
N GLU A 323 7.74 6.80 -17.10
CA GLU A 323 6.78 7.81 -16.64
C GLU A 323 5.41 7.55 -17.27
N LYS A 324 4.35 7.74 -16.48
CA LYS A 324 2.97 7.41 -16.91
C LYS A 324 2.59 8.09 -18.23
N GLU A 325 3.03 9.30 -18.41
CA GLU A 325 2.79 10.11 -19.61
C GLU A 325 3.57 9.61 -20.85
N HIS A 326 4.59 8.79 -20.64
CA HIS A 326 5.41 8.23 -21.73
C HIS A 326 4.89 6.90 -22.26
N GLN A 327 4.08 6.17 -21.49
CA GLN A 327 3.43 4.95 -21.97
C GLN A 327 2.24 5.32 -22.86
N LYS A 328 2.40 5.14 -24.19
CA LYS A 328 1.44 5.56 -25.21
C LYS A 328 0.58 4.42 -25.76
N GLY A 329 0.85 3.21 -25.33
CA GLY A 329 0.22 1.99 -25.83
C GLY A 329 0.93 1.37 -27.02
N ASN A 330 0.99 0.04 -27.04
CA ASN A 330 1.70 -0.76 -28.06
C ASN A 330 3.16 -0.34 -28.28
N ASP A 331 3.80 0.21 -27.28
CA ASP A 331 5.15 0.80 -27.33
C ASP A 331 6.18 -0.01 -26.54
N GLY A 332 5.81 -1.20 -26.08
CA GLY A 332 6.67 -2.07 -25.29
C GLY A 332 6.78 -1.65 -23.81
N HIS A 333 6.00 -0.65 -23.37
CA HIS A 333 5.90 -0.19 -21.97
C HIS A 333 4.56 -0.54 -21.38
N GLY A 334 4.49 -0.68 -20.03
CA GLY A 334 3.23 -0.99 -19.39
C GLY A 334 3.31 -1.06 -17.86
N SER A 335 2.21 -1.47 -17.25
CA SER A 335 2.08 -1.57 -15.80
C SER A 335 1.62 -2.95 -15.36
N LYS A 336 2.07 -3.35 -14.17
CA LYS A 336 1.69 -4.58 -13.50
C LYS A 336 1.50 -4.36 -12.00
N ILE A 337 0.99 -5.37 -11.32
CA ILE A 337 0.95 -5.42 -9.86
C ILE A 337 2.00 -6.41 -9.39
N VAL A 338 2.92 -5.95 -8.52
CA VAL A 338 3.90 -6.81 -7.84
C VAL A 338 3.45 -7.12 -6.42
N VAL A 339 3.82 -8.29 -5.91
CA VAL A 339 3.58 -8.72 -4.52
C VAL A 339 4.92 -8.98 -3.86
N ILE A 340 5.23 -8.23 -2.82
CA ILE A 340 6.54 -8.27 -2.16
C ILE A 340 6.35 -8.76 -0.73
N PRO A 341 7.03 -9.82 -0.29
CA PRO A 341 6.97 -10.30 1.10
C PRO A 341 7.44 -9.23 2.08
N PHE A 342 6.81 -9.18 3.25
CA PHE A 342 7.09 -8.17 4.25
C PHE A 342 7.15 -8.79 5.65
N ASN A 343 8.12 -8.40 6.44
CA ASN A 343 8.29 -8.86 7.83
C ASN A 343 7.59 -7.93 8.82
N GLY A 344 6.26 -7.91 8.78
CA GLY A 344 5.44 -7.05 9.64
C GLY A 344 5.59 -7.37 11.12
N ALA A 345 5.79 -8.65 11.47
CA ALA A 345 6.02 -9.01 12.87
C ALA A 345 7.32 -8.39 13.44
N ALA A 346 8.36 -8.23 12.61
CA ALA A 346 9.56 -7.51 13.02
C ALA A 346 9.31 -6.00 13.12
N MET A 347 8.60 -5.43 12.13
CA MET A 347 8.23 -4.01 12.16
C MET A 347 7.41 -3.67 13.41
N ASP A 348 6.38 -4.47 13.70
CA ASP A 348 5.49 -4.25 14.85
C ASP A 348 6.22 -4.35 16.21
N ARG A 349 7.32 -5.13 16.28
CA ARG A 349 8.17 -5.18 17.49
C ARG A 349 9.13 -4.00 17.61
N ASP A 350 9.57 -3.45 16.49
CA ASP A 350 10.57 -2.38 16.45
C ASP A 350 9.93 -0.98 16.62
N LEU A 351 8.58 -0.84 16.47
CA LEU A 351 7.81 0.39 16.61
C LEU A 351 7.19 0.57 17.99
#